data_e69db1e8ebf27192105fb301543dd059
#
_entry.id   e69db1e8ebf27192105fb301543dd059
#
_cell.length_a   1.000
_cell.length_b   1.000
_cell.length_c   1.000
_cell.angle_alpha   90.00
_cell.angle_beta   90.00
_cell.angle_gamma   90.00
#
_symmetry.space_group_name_H-M   'P 1'
#
loop_
_entity.id
_entity.type
_entity.pdbx_description
1 polymer ?
#
loop_
_entity_poly.entity_id
_entity_poly.type
_entity_poly.pdbx_seq_one_letter_code
_entity_poly.pdbx_strand_id
1 'polypeptide(L)'
;MLYRKENLNIESKVVGDITYNIISFIRGRSVVEPQLCFVLVYAAHIALTNNVNDADDLLSFIEENVSEQRAMFVKEVARDCIEVSLQLSKMFSDKDFLAYMLVFPRGFAGKLYAESGTPESLSKLANRILDIKENERVADFGSGVGDFITLVSENKENNYFYGNEINSRYCEISRIRTDLFAKNAHVELGDMFAVAGDKKFEKIFSNYPFGMRLINLNAQTDYLESLHKRIPEIKRATSADWIFNSLIIDHLTEDGKAVAIMTNGSTWNSIDQKIREYFIRNGLVEAVIALPSNLFEYTHISTILIVLSRNNESVRLIDSTSICEQGRRQNIITDENIERIIRLLKEEGEEAVTVDFKTLQQNEFVLNPSRYLENTVEIQDGVEFGSLIKSVTRGAQLKANELDEMISDTPTDVQYLMLSNIQNGMISEDLPYLKELNPKLGKYFIGNRNLLLSKNGAPFKVAVAEIEEGRKILGNGNLFIIALDEEKVNPFFIKAFFESEVGFASLKKIVVGSTIPNISLESLKKLIVPLPPMEKQNEIADLYQAKQDEIKVLQLKLEKAHNALRGIFGEVK
;
A
#
# COMPACT_ATOMS: atom_id res chain seq x y z
N MET A 1 -14.10 -5.75 -36.46
CA MET A 1 -12.76 -5.19 -36.69
C MET A 1 -12.22 -4.76 -35.32
N LEU A 2 -11.11 -5.30 -34.87
CA LEU A 2 -10.53 -4.90 -33.59
C LEU A 2 -9.90 -3.52 -33.71
N TYR A 3 -10.15 -2.64 -32.75
CA TYR A 3 -9.57 -1.32 -32.71
C TYR A 3 -8.28 -1.38 -31.90
N ARG A 4 -7.17 -1.05 -32.51
CA ARG A 4 -5.83 -1.04 -31.87
C ARG A 4 -5.49 0.35 -31.37
N LYS A 5 -4.80 0.43 -30.22
CA LYS A 5 -4.32 1.70 -29.65
C LYS A 5 -3.45 2.48 -30.63
N GLU A 6 -2.59 1.78 -31.37
CA GLU A 6 -1.77 2.36 -32.44
C GLU A 6 -2.60 2.96 -33.59
N ASN A 7 -3.74 2.33 -33.94
CA ASN A 7 -4.66 2.84 -34.98
C ASN A 7 -5.41 4.09 -34.52
N LEU A 8 -5.56 4.28 -33.21
CA LEU A 8 -6.17 5.48 -32.66
C LEU A 8 -5.23 6.68 -32.71
N ASN A 9 -3.91 6.44 -32.68
CA ASN A 9 -2.84 7.46 -32.72
C ASN A 9 -3.18 8.70 -31.89
N ILE A 10 -3.49 8.49 -30.60
CA ILE A 10 -3.96 9.55 -29.71
C ILE A 10 -2.95 9.70 -28.57
N GLU A 11 -2.38 10.89 -28.43
CA GLU A 11 -1.53 11.24 -27.29
C GLU A 11 -2.34 11.25 -25.97
N SER A 12 -1.72 10.88 -24.86
CA SER A 12 -2.36 10.81 -23.54
C SER A 12 -3.04 12.13 -23.12
N LYS A 13 -2.46 13.28 -23.51
CA LYS A 13 -3.05 14.60 -23.26
C LYS A 13 -4.37 14.79 -24.00
N VAL A 14 -4.41 14.38 -25.28
CA VAL A 14 -5.62 14.46 -26.11
C VAL A 14 -6.73 13.55 -25.59
N VAL A 15 -6.38 12.36 -25.09
CA VAL A 15 -7.35 11.48 -24.43
C VAL A 15 -7.96 12.14 -23.18
N GLY A 16 -7.14 12.84 -22.41
CA GLY A 16 -7.61 13.60 -21.25
C GLY A 16 -8.63 14.69 -21.61
N ASP A 17 -8.36 15.44 -22.70
CA ASP A 17 -9.24 16.49 -23.19
C ASP A 17 -10.55 15.91 -23.75
N ILE A 18 -10.50 14.82 -24.51
CA ILE A 18 -11.68 14.10 -25.03
C ILE A 18 -12.54 13.62 -23.87
N THR A 19 -11.93 12.95 -22.89
CA THR A 19 -12.60 12.46 -21.69
C THR A 19 -13.31 13.57 -20.93
N TYR A 20 -12.61 14.68 -20.70
CA TYR A 20 -13.17 15.85 -20.02
C TYR A 20 -14.37 16.43 -20.79
N ASN A 21 -14.27 16.55 -22.10
CA ASN A 21 -15.36 17.10 -22.94
C ASN A 21 -16.59 16.20 -22.93
N ILE A 22 -16.43 14.89 -23.07
CA ILE A 22 -17.51 13.90 -23.03
C ILE A 22 -18.20 13.95 -21.65
N ILE A 23 -17.44 13.90 -20.56
CA ILE A 23 -18.00 13.92 -19.21
C ILE A 23 -18.68 15.25 -18.91
N SER A 24 -18.10 16.37 -19.34
CA SER A 24 -18.71 17.70 -19.18
C SER A 24 -20.04 17.81 -19.94
N PHE A 25 -20.13 17.22 -21.12
CA PHE A 25 -21.36 17.13 -21.89
C PHE A 25 -22.44 16.33 -21.16
N ILE A 26 -22.10 15.16 -20.62
CA ILE A 26 -23.03 14.30 -19.87
C ILE A 26 -23.47 14.99 -18.57
N ARG A 27 -22.54 15.64 -17.85
CA ARG A 27 -22.83 16.35 -16.60
C ARG A 27 -23.91 17.41 -16.72
N GLY A 28 -24.04 18.05 -17.86
CA GLY A 28 -25.09 19.04 -18.11
C GLY A 28 -26.49 18.41 -18.33
N ARG A 29 -26.62 17.07 -18.43
CA ARG A 29 -27.83 16.37 -18.85
C ARG A 29 -28.23 15.20 -17.97
N SER A 30 -27.31 14.66 -17.20
CA SER A 30 -27.55 13.47 -16.36
C SER A 30 -26.60 13.44 -15.15
N VAL A 31 -26.87 12.52 -14.24
CA VAL A 31 -26.00 12.20 -13.12
C VAL A 31 -24.68 11.60 -13.66
N VAL A 32 -23.56 12.05 -13.14
CA VAL A 32 -22.23 11.59 -13.58
C VAL A 32 -21.78 10.41 -12.73
N GLU A 33 -22.15 9.21 -13.15
CA GLU A 33 -21.60 7.96 -12.65
C GLU A 33 -20.73 7.31 -13.74
N PRO A 34 -19.58 6.72 -13.45
CA PRO A 34 -18.69 6.14 -14.47
C PRO A 34 -19.37 5.08 -15.32
N GLN A 35 -20.16 4.22 -14.70
CA GLN A 35 -20.90 3.17 -15.42
C GLN A 35 -21.89 3.77 -16.40
N LEU A 36 -22.68 4.77 -15.95
CA LEU A 36 -23.62 5.47 -16.81
C LEU A 36 -22.88 6.18 -17.96
N CYS A 37 -21.82 6.90 -17.67
CA CYS A 37 -21.02 7.56 -18.71
C CYS A 37 -20.47 6.55 -19.71
N PHE A 38 -19.95 5.42 -19.24
CA PHE A 38 -19.44 4.36 -20.11
C PHE A 38 -20.52 3.78 -21.02
N VAL A 39 -21.69 3.47 -20.46
CA VAL A 39 -22.82 2.90 -21.22
C VAL A 39 -23.37 3.91 -22.23
N LEU A 40 -23.47 5.19 -21.87
CA LEU A 40 -23.89 6.24 -22.79
C LEU A 40 -22.92 6.42 -23.96
N VAL A 41 -21.62 6.34 -23.69
CA VAL A 41 -20.59 6.39 -24.75
C VAL A 41 -20.63 5.15 -25.63
N TYR A 42 -20.80 3.97 -25.04
CA TYR A 42 -20.95 2.73 -25.81
C TYR A 42 -22.20 2.76 -26.71
N ALA A 43 -23.35 3.20 -26.19
CA ALA A 43 -24.56 3.36 -26.97
C ALA A 43 -24.41 4.45 -28.07
N ALA A 44 -23.67 5.54 -27.80
CA ALA A 44 -23.35 6.56 -28.79
C ALA A 44 -22.46 6.01 -29.93
N HIS A 45 -21.47 5.18 -29.58
CA HIS A 45 -20.67 4.45 -30.57
C HIS A 45 -21.53 3.56 -31.46
N ILE A 46 -22.48 2.78 -30.89
CA ILE A 46 -23.43 1.95 -31.66
C ILE A 46 -24.29 2.84 -32.55
N ALA A 47 -24.87 3.92 -32.03
CA ALA A 47 -25.73 4.82 -32.78
C ALA A 47 -24.99 5.41 -33.99
N LEU A 48 -23.75 5.90 -33.78
CA LEU A 48 -22.95 6.50 -34.83
C LEU A 48 -22.54 5.49 -35.92
N THR A 49 -22.06 4.32 -35.51
CA THR A 49 -21.54 3.30 -36.45
C THR A 49 -22.65 2.62 -37.26
N ASN A 50 -23.89 2.61 -36.78
CA ASN A 50 -25.05 1.99 -37.43
C ASN A 50 -26.08 3.00 -37.93
N ASN A 51 -25.81 4.30 -37.85
CA ASN A 51 -26.68 5.39 -38.29
C ASN A 51 -28.07 5.38 -37.62
N VAL A 52 -28.17 5.00 -36.35
CA VAL A 52 -29.40 5.01 -35.56
C VAL A 52 -29.61 6.41 -34.97
N ASN A 53 -30.79 7.01 -35.19
CA ASN A 53 -31.02 8.41 -34.83
C ASN A 53 -32.19 8.63 -33.86
N ASP A 54 -32.87 7.57 -33.45
CA ASP A 54 -34.01 7.57 -32.52
C ASP A 54 -33.68 6.73 -31.27
N ALA A 55 -34.23 7.10 -30.12
CA ALA A 55 -33.91 6.46 -28.85
C ALA A 55 -34.52 5.05 -28.74
N ASP A 56 -35.77 4.87 -29.18
CA ASP A 56 -36.43 3.59 -29.13
C ASP A 56 -35.84 2.63 -30.17
N ASP A 57 -35.49 3.14 -31.35
CA ASP A 57 -34.75 2.40 -32.38
C ASP A 57 -33.36 1.98 -31.88
N LEU A 58 -32.65 2.84 -31.13
CA LEU A 58 -31.35 2.49 -30.55
C LEU A 58 -31.45 1.38 -29.50
N LEU A 59 -32.44 1.44 -28.62
CA LEU A 59 -32.68 0.38 -27.65
C LEU A 59 -33.05 -0.94 -28.32
N SER A 60 -33.94 -0.89 -29.33
CA SER A 60 -34.32 -2.06 -30.12
C SER A 60 -33.15 -2.65 -30.88
N PHE A 61 -32.31 -1.80 -31.52
CA PHE A 61 -31.11 -2.25 -32.21
C PHE A 61 -30.11 -2.94 -31.27
N ILE A 62 -29.91 -2.38 -30.04
CA ILE A 62 -29.04 -2.99 -29.03
C ILE A 62 -29.61 -4.36 -28.62
N GLU A 63 -30.93 -4.49 -28.39
CA GLU A 63 -31.55 -5.76 -28.04
C GLU A 63 -31.38 -6.85 -29.11
N GLU A 64 -31.44 -6.48 -30.37
CA GLU A 64 -31.35 -7.41 -31.48
C GLU A 64 -29.93 -7.82 -31.87
N ASN A 65 -28.93 -6.93 -31.60
CA ASN A 65 -27.60 -7.07 -32.16
C ASN A 65 -26.48 -7.31 -31.12
N VAL A 66 -26.78 -7.23 -29.81
CA VAL A 66 -25.81 -7.58 -28.76
C VAL A 66 -26.34 -8.74 -27.91
N SER A 67 -25.51 -9.30 -27.02
CA SER A 67 -25.96 -10.36 -26.12
C SER A 67 -27.09 -9.88 -25.19
N GLU A 68 -27.98 -10.78 -24.83
CA GLU A 68 -29.08 -10.49 -23.90
C GLU A 68 -28.62 -9.82 -22.61
N GLN A 69 -27.52 -10.33 -22.00
CA GLN A 69 -26.96 -9.79 -20.78
C GLN A 69 -26.46 -8.34 -20.96
N ARG A 70 -25.86 -8.04 -22.12
CA ARG A 70 -25.39 -6.68 -22.45
C ARG A 70 -26.57 -5.72 -22.71
N ALA A 71 -27.58 -6.16 -23.43
CA ALA A 71 -28.79 -5.38 -23.65
C ALA A 71 -29.49 -5.05 -22.32
N MET A 72 -29.61 -6.04 -21.43
CA MET A 72 -30.14 -5.85 -20.07
C MET A 72 -29.29 -4.83 -19.28
N PHE A 73 -27.96 -4.93 -19.33
CA PHE A 73 -27.07 -4.00 -18.66
C PHE A 73 -27.23 -2.55 -19.17
N VAL A 74 -27.32 -2.35 -20.49
CA VAL A 74 -27.56 -1.02 -21.07
C VAL A 74 -28.92 -0.47 -20.62
N LYS A 75 -29.98 -1.27 -20.63
CA LYS A 75 -31.29 -0.87 -20.15
C LYS A 75 -31.32 -0.54 -18.66
N GLU A 76 -30.69 -1.36 -17.83
CA GLU A 76 -30.64 -1.14 -16.38
C GLU A 76 -29.93 0.18 -16.05
N VAL A 77 -28.84 0.49 -16.76
CA VAL A 77 -27.97 1.61 -16.41
C VAL A 77 -28.37 2.92 -17.11
N ALA A 78 -28.82 2.87 -18.36
CA ALA A 78 -28.93 4.07 -19.20
C ALA A 78 -30.29 4.30 -19.85
N ARG A 79 -31.31 3.45 -19.65
CA ARG A 79 -32.60 3.55 -20.33
C ARG A 79 -33.20 4.96 -20.29
N ASP A 80 -33.27 5.54 -19.09
CA ASP A 80 -33.91 6.85 -18.88
C ASP A 80 -33.08 8.03 -19.43
N CYS A 81 -31.83 7.77 -19.85
CA CYS A 81 -30.90 8.77 -20.36
C CYS A 81 -30.40 8.44 -21.76
N ILE A 82 -30.91 7.45 -22.45
CA ILE A 82 -30.38 6.95 -23.72
C ILE A 82 -30.35 8.02 -24.82
N GLU A 83 -31.27 8.99 -24.79
CA GLU A 83 -31.26 10.14 -25.70
C GLU A 83 -29.95 10.95 -25.63
N VAL A 84 -29.25 10.94 -24.48
CA VAL A 84 -27.93 11.58 -24.34
C VAL A 84 -26.92 10.93 -25.27
N SER A 85 -27.03 9.61 -25.51
CA SER A 85 -26.17 8.89 -26.45
C SER A 85 -26.33 9.37 -27.89
N LEU A 86 -27.56 9.65 -28.31
CA LEU A 86 -27.84 10.23 -29.65
C LEU A 86 -27.31 11.66 -29.78
N GLN A 87 -27.30 12.43 -28.68
CA GLN A 87 -26.69 13.75 -28.68
C GLN A 87 -25.16 13.66 -28.72
N LEU A 88 -24.56 12.71 -27.99
CA LEU A 88 -23.13 12.44 -28.02
C LEU A 88 -22.69 12.03 -29.43
N SER A 89 -23.43 11.15 -30.13
CA SER A 89 -23.09 10.68 -31.47
C SER A 89 -23.08 11.80 -32.54
N LYS A 90 -23.76 12.91 -32.27
CA LYS A 90 -23.74 14.12 -33.14
C LYS A 90 -22.58 15.06 -32.83
N MET A 91 -21.99 14.97 -31.65
CA MET A 91 -20.98 15.91 -31.16
C MET A 91 -19.54 15.36 -31.19
N PHE A 92 -19.39 14.04 -31.10
CA PHE A 92 -18.11 13.38 -31.01
C PHE A 92 -17.94 12.33 -32.12
N SER A 93 -16.70 12.04 -32.47
CA SER A 93 -16.38 11.02 -33.46
C SER A 93 -16.30 9.63 -32.84
N ASP A 94 -16.37 8.61 -33.68
CA ASP A 94 -16.14 7.22 -33.28
C ASP A 94 -14.79 7.02 -32.58
N LYS A 95 -13.75 7.70 -33.08
CA LYS A 95 -12.41 7.70 -32.50
C LYS A 95 -12.41 8.23 -31.06
N ASP A 96 -13.21 9.25 -30.76
CA ASP A 96 -13.32 9.81 -29.40
C ASP A 96 -13.98 8.82 -28.45
N PHE A 97 -15.02 8.09 -28.92
CA PHE A 97 -15.70 7.07 -28.13
C PHE A 97 -14.77 5.88 -27.84
N LEU A 98 -14.03 5.42 -28.81
CA LEU A 98 -13.06 4.34 -28.65
C LEU A 98 -11.94 4.74 -27.68
N ALA A 99 -11.44 5.97 -27.79
CA ALA A 99 -10.42 6.49 -26.86
C ALA A 99 -10.94 6.53 -25.41
N TYR A 100 -12.18 6.99 -25.23
CA TYR A 100 -12.82 7.00 -23.91
C TYR A 100 -12.98 5.59 -23.34
N MET A 101 -13.49 4.63 -24.13
CA MET A 101 -13.70 3.26 -23.68
C MET A 101 -12.38 2.51 -23.44
N LEU A 102 -11.34 2.81 -24.19
CA LEU A 102 -10.01 2.24 -23.98
C LEU A 102 -9.43 2.64 -22.63
N VAL A 103 -9.53 3.91 -22.25
CA VAL A 103 -8.96 4.42 -20.98
C VAL A 103 -9.88 4.19 -19.79
N PHE A 104 -11.18 4.19 -20.00
CA PHE A 104 -12.20 4.13 -18.95
C PHE A 104 -11.89 5.04 -17.74
N PRO A 105 -12.16 6.34 -17.84
CA PRO A 105 -11.82 7.31 -16.79
C PRO A 105 -12.67 7.11 -15.54
N ARG A 106 -12.04 6.79 -14.42
CA ARG A 106 -12.70 6.48 -13.13
C ARG A 106 -12.77 7.67 -12.18
N GLY A 107 -11.88 8.62 -12.32
CA GLY A 107 -11.62 9.71 -11.38
C GLY A 107 -12.77 10.70 -11.12
N PHE A 108 -13.94 10.51 -11.73
CA PHE A 108 -15.07 11.43 -11.59
C PHE A 108 -16.16 10.96 -10.62
N ALA A 109 -16.10 9.73 -10.12
CA ALA A 109 -17.20 9.10 -9.42
C ALA A 109 -16.99 8.76 -7.96
N GLY A 110 -15.92 9.23 -7.34
CA GLY A 110 -15.68 9.00 -5.92
C GLY A 110 -15.12 7.61 -5.57
N LYS A 111 -14.90 7.40 -4.29
CA LYS A 111 -14.10 6.32 -3.70
C LYS A 111 -14.50 4.89 -4.13
N LEU A 112 -15.79 4.63 -4.30
CA LEU A 112 -16.31 3.27 -4.54
C LEU A 112 -15.88 2.66 -5.89
N TYR A 113 -15.69 3.47 -6.91
CA TYR A 113 -15.39 3.02 -8.28
C TYR A 113 -13.90 3.04 -8.62
N ALA A 114 -13.12 3.77 -7.86
CA ALA A 114 -11.69 3.85 -8.07
C ALA A 114 -10.92 2.70 -7.42
N GLU A 115 -11.54 2.02 -6.45
CA GLU A 115 -10.96 0.84 -5.79
C GLU A 115 -10.86 -0.38 -6.74
N SER A 116 -11.61 -0.39 -7.85
CA SER A 116 -11.72 -1.53 -8.77
C SER A 116 -10.78 -1.50 -9.97
N GLY A 117 -9.91 -0.50 -10.07
CA GLY A 117 -9.08 -0.35 -11.24
C GLY A 117 -7.58 -0.45 -11.00
N THR A 118 -6.88 -1.02 -11.97
CA THR A 118 -5.42 -1.09 -11.97
C THR A 118 -4.84 0.12 -12.70
N PRO A 119 -3.93 0.90 -12.08
CA PRO A 119 -3.20 1.95 -12.78
C PRO A 119 -2.48 1.40 -14.03
N GLU A 120 -2.52 2.15 -15.13
CA GLU A 120 -1.89 1.73 -16.40
C GLU A 120 -0.40 1.40 -16.22
N SER A 121 0.32 2.20 -15.41
CA SER A 121 1.74 1.97 -15.12
C SER A 121 1.99 0.62 -14.44
N LEU A 122 1.11 0.19 -13.54
CA LEU A 122 1.22 -1.13 -12.88
C LEU A 122 0.87 -2.27 -13.85
N SER A 123 -0.12 -2.09 -14.71
CA SER A 123 -0.43 -3.07 -15.77
C SER A 123 0.74 -3.22 -16.75
N LYS A 124 1.39 -2.11 -17.13
CA LYS A 124 2.62 -2.12 -17.96
C LYS A 124 3.77 -2.83 -17.24
N LEU A 125 4.03 -2.51 -15.98
CA LEU A 125 5.08 -3.14 -15.19
C LEU A 125 4.82 -4.66 -15.06
N ALA A 126 3.60 -5.05 -14.72
CA ALA A 126 3.21 -6.46 -14.63
C ALA A 126 3.38 -7.20 -15.98
N ASN A 127 2.99 -6.59 -17.09
CA ASN A 127 3.20 -7.15 -18.44
C ASN A 127 4.69 -7.37 -18.75
N ARG A 128 5.55 -6.43 -18.38
CA ARG A 128 7.01 -6.55 -18.57
C ARG A 128 7.61 -7.67 -17.70
N ILE A 129 7.12 -7.86 -16.46
CA ILE A 129 7.56 -8.94 -15.56
C ILE A 129 7.06 -10.29 -16.06
N LEU A 130 5.80 -10.38 -16.48
CA LEU A 130 5.20 -11.62 -17.00
C LEU A 130 5.84 -12.09 -18.29
N ASP A 131 6.33 -11.17 -19.12
CA ASP A 131 6.99 -11.47 -20.41
C ASP A 131 6.18 -12.45 -21.27
N ILE A 132 4.91 -12.08 -21.54
CA ILE A 132 3.93 -12.91 -22.23
C ILE A 132 4.41 -13.26 -23.66
N LYS A 133 4.57 -14.54 -23.94
CA LYS A 133 4.98 -15.08 -25.24
C LYS A 133 3.76 -15.43 -26.09
N GLU A 134 3.99 -15.71 -27.38
CA GLU A 134 2.93 -16.19 -28.27
C GLU A 134 2.37 -17.55 -27.82
N ASN A 135 1.09 -17.76 -28.06
CA ASN A 135 0.33 -18.97 -27.73
C ASN A 135 0.17 -19.28 -26.23
N GLU A 136 0.53 -18.34 -25.33
CA GLU A 136 0.29 -18.53 -23.90
C GLU A 136 -1.16 -18.17 -23.53
N ARG A 137 -1.69 -18.86 -22.52
CA ARG A 137 -2.96 -18.53 -21.87
C ARG A 137 -2.67 -17.60 -20.72
N VAL A 138 -3.34 -16.46 -20.72
CA VAL A 138 -3.14 -15.38 -19.76
C VAL A 138 -4.42 -15.17 -18.97
N ALA A 139 -4.37 -15.18 -17.65
CA ALA A 139 -5.52 -14.88 -16.80
C ALA A 139 -5.36 -13.57 -16.04
N ASP A 140 -6.50 -12.93 -15.77
CA ASP A 140 -6.64 -11.79 -14.85
C ASP A 140 -7.74 -12.13 -13.84
N PHE A 141 -7.35 -12.52 -12.63
CA PHE A 141 -8.29 -12.86 -11.57
C PHE A 141 -8.70 -11.62 -10.78
N GLY A 142 -10.02 -11.35 -10.74
CA GLY A 142 -10.53 -10.07 -10.27
C GLY A 142 -10.29 -8.98 -11.30
N SER A 143 -10.65 -9.25 -12.57
CA SER A 143 -10.27 -8.40 -13.71
C SER A 143 -10.90 -7.00 -13.71
N GLY A 144 -11.85 -6.73 -12.81
CA GLY A 144 -12.52 -5.44 -12.71
C GLY A 144 -13.14 -5.06 -14.05
N VAL A 145 -12.81 -3.87 -14.53
CA VAL A 145 -13.26 -3.37 -15.84
C VAL A 145 -12.37 -3.79 -17.02
N GLY A 146 -11.46 -4.75 -16.82
CA GLY A 146 -10.63 -5.33 -17.87
C GLY A 146 -9.40 -4.52 -18.29
N ASP A 147 -8.83 -3.70 -17.38
CA ASP A 147 -7.68 -2.83 -17.71
C ASP A 147 -6.45 -3.59 -18.16
N PHE A 148 -6.08 -4.62 -17.40
CA PHE A 148 -4.90 -5.43 -17.71
C PHE A 148 -5.07 -6.16 -19.05
N ILE A 149 -6.17 -6.91 -19.23
CA ILE A 149 -6.41 -7.66 -20.48
C ILE A 149 -6.43 -6.73 -21.68
N THR A 150 -7.15 -5.60 -21.59
CA THR A 150 -7.25 -4.63 -22.68
C THR A 150 -5.88 -4.08 -23.08
N LEU A 151 -4.98 -3.86 -22.09
CA LEU A 151 -3.64 -3.36 -22.36
C LEU A 151 -2.72 -4.43 -22.95
N VAL A 152 -2.72 -5.65 -22.40
CA VAL A 152 -1.71 -6.65 -22.73
C VAL A 152 -2.07 -7.49 -23.95
N SER A 153 -3.32 -7.49 -24.40
CA SER A 153 -3.78 -8.23 -25.57
C SER A 153 -3.40 -7.56 -26.89
N GLU A 154 -2.90 -6.32 -26.85
CA GLU A 154 -2.47 -5.60 -28.05
C GLU A 154 -1.37 -6.38 -28.78
N ASN A 155 -1.55 -6.61 -30.08
CA ASN A 155 -0.63 -7.36 -30.95
C ASN A 155 -0.39 -8.84 -30.56
N LYS A 156 -1.27 -9.44 -29.73
CA LYS A 156 -1.15 -10.82 -29.25
C LYS A 156 -2.34 -11.68 -29.70
N GLU A 157 -2.55 -11.76 -31.00
CA GLU A 157 -3.72 -12.43 -31.61
C GLU A 157 -3.75 -13.96 -31.36
N ASN A 158 -2.60 -14.60 -31.12
CA ASN A 158 -2.46 -16.02 -30.89
C ASN A 158 -2.57 -16.43 -29.43
N ASN A 159 -2.65 -15.45 -28.51
CA ASN A 159 -2.82 -15.70 -27.08
C ASN A 159 -4.29 -15.84 -26.71
N TYR A 160 -4.58 -16.61 -25.68
CA TYR A 160 -5.91 -16.66 -25.06
C TYR A 160 -5.91 -15.85 -23.76
N PHE A 161 -6.84 -14.93 -23.64
CA PHE A 161 -7.01 -14.09 -22.45
C PHE A 161 -8.27 -14.47 -21.70
N TYR A 162 -8.14 -14.69 -20.41
CA TYR A 162 -9.24 -15.04 -19.52
C TYR A 162 -9.37 -14.01 -18.42
N GLY A 163 -10.54 -13.43 -18.24
CA GLY A 163 -10.88 -12.56 -17.10
C GLY A 163 -11.92 -13.23 -16.21
N ASN A 164 -11.85 -12.99 -14.92
CA ASN A 164 -12.88 -13.39 -13.97
C ASN A 164 -13.24 -12.21 -13.09
N GLU A 165 -14.53 -11.88 -12.96
CA GLU A 165 -15.01 -10.74 -12.19
C GLU A 165 -16.31 -11.06 -11.49
N ILE A 166 -16.40 -10.76 -10.19
CA ILE A 166 -17.58 -11.07 -9.36
C ILE A 166 -18.69 -10.02 -9.51
N ASN A 167 -18.34 -8.78 -9.83
CA ASN A 167 -19.30 -7.70 -10.03
C ASN A 167 -19.86 -7.73 -11.45
N SER A 168 -21.16 -7.97 -11.59
CA SER A 168 -21.82 -8.11 -12.89
C SER A 168 -21.65 -6.89 -13.80
N ARG A 169 -21.70 -5.67 -13.25
CA ARG A 169 -21.57 -4.43 -14.03
C ARG A 169 -20.13 -4.23 -14.52
N TYR A 170 -19.13 -4.51 -13.69
CA TYR A 170 -17.73 -4.45 -14.12
C TYR A 170 -17.42 -5.54 -15.13
N CYS A 171 -17.96 -6.73 -14.95
CA CYS A 171 -17.85 -7.82 -15.90
C CYS A 171 -18.37 -7.43 -17.29
N GLU A 172 -19.54 -6.78 -17.38
CA GLU A 172 -20.09 -6.32 -18.68
C GLU A 172 -19.24 -5.20 -19.30
N ILE A 173 -18.74 -4.25 -18.51
CA ILE A 173 -17.80 -3.23 -18.99
C ILE A 173 -16.53 -3.90 -19.54
N SER A 174 -15.97 -4.87 -18.80
CA SER A 174 -14.81 -5.64 -19.22
C SER A 174 -15.05 -6.39 -20.53
N ARG A 175 -16.21 -7.04 -20.67
CA ARG A 175 -16.62 -7.74 -21.90
C ARG A 175 -16.72 -6.79 -23.10
N ILE A 176 -17.35 -5.62 -22.93
CA ILE A 176 -17.45 -4.62 -24.01
C ILE A 176 -16.04 -4.18 -24.43
N ARG A 177 -15.17 -3.87 -23.46
CA ARG A 177 -13.80 -3.43 -23.74
C ARG A 177 -12.96 -4.52 -24.42
N THR A 178 -13.04 -5.74 -23.94
CA THR A 178 -12.30 -6.86 -24.55
C THR A 178 -12.82 -7.20 -25.95
N ASP A 179 -14.12 -7.12 -26.22
CA ASP A 179 -14.68 -7.31 -27.57
C ASP A 179 -14.19 -6.23 -28.55
N LEU A 180 -13.99 -5.00 -28.07
CA LEU A 180 -13.51 -3.90 -28.91
C LEU A 180 -11.98 -3.95 -29.15
N PHE A 181 -11.20 -4.37 -28.15
CA PHE A 181 -9.75 -4.17 -28.14
C PHE A 181 -8.92 -5.46 -28.07
N ALA A 182 -9.52 -6.62 -27.74
CA ALA A 182 -8.84 -7.91 -27.64
C ALA A 182 -9.47 -8.96 -28.57
N LYS A 183 -8.66 -9.83 -29.21
CA LYS A 183 -9.17 -10.78 -30.20
C LYS A 183 -9.69 -12.07 -29.56
N ASN A 184 -8.95 -12.69 -28.67
CA ASN A 184 -9.23 -13.97 -28.06
C ASN A 184 -9.37 -13.82 -26.55
N ALA A 185 -10.31 -12.96 -26.10
CA ALA A 185 -10.57 -12.74 -24.69
C ALA A 185 -11.92 -13.28 -24.29
N HIS A 186 -11.99 -13.87 -23.09
CA HIS A 186 -13.22 -14.32 -22.47
C HIS A 186 -13.27 -13.83 -21.02
N VAL A 187 -14.35 -13.12 -20.66
CA VAL A 187 -14.55 -12.62 -19.31
C VAL A 187 -15.74 -13.32 -18.68
N GLU A 188 -15.50 -14.05 -17.61
CA GLU A 188 -16.47 -14.84 -16.86
C GLU A 188 -16.96 -14.09 -15.63
N LEU A 189 -18.30 -14.04 -15.45
CA LEU A 189 -18.90 -13.51 -14.24
C LEU A 189 -18.89 -14.58 -13.17
N GLY A 190 -18.24 -14.32 -12.03
CA GLY A 190 -18.22 -15.26 -10.92
C GLY A 190 -17.14 -14.96 -9.89
N ASP A 191 -17.20 -15.70 -8.79
CA ASP A 191 -16.17 -15.72 -7.76
C ASP A 191 -14.92 -16.44 -8.30
N MET A 192 -13.73 -15.87 -8.11
CA MET A 192 -12.47 -16.48 -8.55
C MET A 192 -12.23 -17.85 -7.90
N PHE A 193 -12.76 -18.09 -6.70
CA PHE A 193 -12.68 -19.40 -6.03
C PHE A 193 -13.57 -20.47 -6.68
N ALA A 194 -14.49 -20.08 -7.55
CA ALA A 194 -15.35 -20.98 -8.30
C ALA A 194 -14.77 -21.37 -9.67
N VAL A 195 -13.65 -20.78 -10.08
CA VAL A 195 -12.95 -21.15 -11.33
C VAL A 195 -12.55 -22.61 -11.27
N ALA A 196 -12.86 -23.36 -12.32
CA ALA A 196 -12.59 -24.80 -12.35
C ALA A 196 -11.09 -25.11 -12.17
N GLY A 197 -10.77 -26.00 -11.25
CA GLY A 197 -9.38 -26.28 -10.83
C GLY A 197 -8.48 -26.89 -11.92
N ASP A 198 -9.03 -27.39 -13.03
CA ASP A 198 -8.33 -27.88 -14.21
C ASP A 198 -7.94 -26.73 -15.18
N LYS A 199 -8.55 -25.54 -15.06
CA LYS A 199 -8.11 -24.38 -15.84
C LYS A 199 -6.73 -23.95 -15.39
N LYS A 200 -5.73 -24.06 -16.26
CA LYS A 200 -4.34 -23.66 -16.02
C LYS A 200 -3.90 -22.59 -17.00
N PHE A 201 -3.03 -21.69 -16.53
CA PHE A 201 -2.54 -20.56 -17.28
C PHE A 201 -1.02 -20.45 -17.19
N GLU A 202 -0.37 -20.07 -18.27
CA GLU A 202 1.07 -19.80 -18.31
C GLU A 202 1.40 -18.48 -17.61
N LYS A 203 0.47 -17.51 -17.69
CA LYS A 203 0.63 -16.19 -17.07
C LYS A 203 -0.63 -15.79 -16.32
N ILE A 204 -0.45 -15.32 -15.09
CA ILE A 204 -1.57 -14.82 -14.28
C ILE A 204 -1.22 -13.43 -13.74
N PHE A 205 -2.14 -12.50 -13.89
CA PHE A 205 -2.14 -11.23 -13.18
C PHE A 205 -3.32 -11.19 -12.20
N SER A 206 -3.17 -10.46 -11.11
CA SER A 206 -4.30 -10.17 -10.23
C SER A 206 -4.07 -8.90 -9.44
N ASN A 207 -5.09 -8.06 -9.39
CA ASN A 207 -5.20 -6.91 -8.49
C ASN A 207 -6.44 -7.10 -7.61
N TYR A 208 -6.38 -8.06 -6.71
CA TYR A 208 -7.48 -8.42 -5.83
C TYR A 208 -7.73 -7.34 -4.75
N PRO A 209 -8.92 -7.34 -4.07
CA PRO A 209 -9.26 -6.33 -3.06
C PRO A 209 -8.29 -6.29 -1.87
N PHE A 210 -7.83 -5.09 -1.50
CA PHE A 210 -6.87 -4.90 -0.41
C PHE A 210 -7.50 -4.95 0.98
N GLY A 211 -6.69 -5.37 1.98
CA GLY A 211 -7.02 -5.26 3.40
C GLY A 211 -8.05 -6.25 3.91
N MET A 212 -8.47 -7.20 3.11
CA MET A 212 -9.36 -8.27 3.53
C MET A 212 -8.66 -9.31 4.42
N ARG A 213 -9.43 -10.00 5.23
CA ARG A 213 -8.98 -11.14 6.04
C ARG A 213 -9.72 -12.40 5.61
N LEU A 214 -9.15 -13.57 5.91
CA LEU A 214 -9.78 -14.86 5.60
C LEU A 214 -11.23 -14.91 6.10
N ILE A 215 -11.52 -14.38 7.28
CA ILE A 215 -12.87 -14.35 7.85
C ILE A 215 -13.88 -13.56 7.00
N ASN A 216 -13.41 -12.65 6.13
CA ASN A 216 -14.26 -11.82 5.26
C ASN A 216 -14.51 -12.48 3.90
N LEU A 217 -13.83 -13.59 3.59
CA LEU A 217 -14.02 -14.29 2.33
C LEU A 217 -15.23 -15.22 2.46
N ASN A 218 -16.17 -15.07 1.52
CA ASN A 218 -17.22 -16.06 1.26
C ASN A 218 -16.66 -17.19 0.38
N ALA A 219 -15.39 -17.55 0.59
CA ALA A 219 -14.73 -18.55 -0.21
C ALA A 219 -15.43 -19.90 -0.08
N GLN A 220 -15.47 -20.66 -1.17
CA GLN A 220 -16.03 -22.00 -1.16
C GLN A 220 -15.34 -22.85 -0.09
N THR A 221 -16.14 -23.48 0.73
CA THR A 221 -15.68 -24.27 1.89
C THR A 221 -14.63 -25.30 1.47
N ASP A 222 -14.83 -25.96 0.32
CA ASP A 222 -13.95 -27.01 -0.21
C ASP A 222 -12.52 -26.48 -0.50
N TYR A 223 -12.40 -25.28 -1.07
CA TYR A 223 -11.09 -24.67 -1.31
C TYR A 223 -10.36 -24.38 -0.01
N LEU A 224 -11.05 -23.78 0.95
CA LEU A 224 -10.46 -23.48 2.27
C LEU A 224 -10.10 -24.74 3.05
N GLU A 225 -10.89 -25.78 2.97
CA GLU A 225 -10.57 -27.07 3.58
C GLU A 225 -9.30 -27.68 2.97
N SER A 226 -9.16 -27.63 1.63
CA SER A 226 -7.94 -28.06 0.94
C SER A 226 -6.72 -27.23 1.38
N LEU A 227 -6.88 -25.92 1.50
CA LEU A 227 -5.82 -25.03 1.94
C LEU A 227 -5.41 -25.29 3.39
N HIS A 228 -6.36 -25.53 4.30
CA HIS A 228 -6.09 -25.90 5.69
C HIS A 228 -5.37 -27.26 5.81
N LYS A 229 -5.63 -28.20 4.92
CA LYS A 229 -4.87 -29.48 4.87
C LYS A 229 -3.39 -29.24 4.50
N ARG A 230 -3.13 -28.27 3.62
CA ARG A 230 -1.77 -27.90 3.19
C ARG A 230 -1.04 -27.05 4.24
N ILE A 231 -1.76 -26.16 4.89
CA ILE A 231 -1.24 -25.16 5.84
C ILE A 231 -2.17 -25.13 7.08
N PRO A 232 -2.02 -26.08 8.02
CA PRO A 232 -2.93 -26.18 9.19
C PRO A 232 -2.92 -24.95 10.11
N GLU A 233 -1.84 -24.18 10.11
CA GLU A 233 -1.66 -23.02 10.98
C GLU A 233 -2.34 -21.74 10.47
N ILE A 234 -3.03 -21.76 9.32
CA ILE A 234 -3.79 -20.61 8.84
C ILE A 234 -4.86 -20.22 9.85
N LYS A 235 -4.88 -18.93 10.21
CA LYS A 235 -5.83 -18.37 11.16
C LYS A 235 -6.93 -17.61 10.43
N ARG A 236 -8.11 -17.46 11.06
CA ARG A 236 -9.20 -16.64 10.50
C ARG A 236 -8.80 -15.17 10.26
N ALA A 237 -7.80 -14.68 10.99
CA ALA A 237 -7.24 -13.33 10.84
C ALA A 237 -6.13 -13.23 9.77
N THR A 238 -5.74 -14.33 9.12
CA THR A 238 -4.77 -14.33 8.02
C THR A 238 -5.23 -13.40 6.91
N SER A 239 -4.30 -12.66 6.30
CA SER A 239 -4.60 -11.74 5.20
C SER A 239 -5.10 -12.52 3.99
N ALA A 240 -6.18 -12.05 3.41
CA ALA A 240 -6.76 -12.66 2.20
C ALA A 240 -5.79 -12.63 1.01
N ASP A 241 -4.84 -11.70 0.99
CA ASP A 241 -3.77 -11.61 -0.01
C ASP A 241 -3.09 -12.97 -0.24
N TRP A 242 -2.74 -13.68 0.84
CA TRP A 242 -2.10 -14.99 0.76
C TRP A 242 -3.05 -16.10 0.31
N ILE A 243 -4.35 -15.96 0.58
CA ILE A 243 -5.37 -16.92 0.13
C ILE A 243 -5.57 -16.77 -1.38
N PHE A 244 -5.65 -15.53 -1.89
CA PHE A 244 -5.69 -15.25 -3.33
C PHE A 244 -4.42 -15.75 -4.02
N ASN A 245 -3.24 -15.50 -3.45
CA ASN A 245 -1.98 -16.00 -4.00
C ASN A 245 -1.92 -17.54 -4.02
N SER A 246 -2.52 -18.21 -3.03
CA SER A 246 -2.63 -19.68 -3.04
C SER A 246 -3.48 -20.17 -4.22
N LEU A 247 -4.61 -19.50 -4.49
CA LEU A 247 -5.46 -19.80 -5.64
C LEU A 247 -4.74 -19.54 -6.97
N ILE A 248 -4.00 -18.44 -7.07
CA ILE A 248 -3.20 -18.09 -8.25
C ILE A 248 -2.19 -19.21 -8.54
N ILE A 249 -1.44 -19.67 -7.53
CA ILE A 249 -0.50 -20.79 -7.68
C ILE A 249 -1.21 -22.08 -8.12
N ASP A 250 -2.39 -22.36 -7.57
CA ASP A 250 -3.15 -23.55 -7.93
C ASP A 250 -3.62 -23.54 -9.41
N HIS A 251 -3.79 -22.36 -10.02
CA HIS A 251 -4.13 -22.19 -11.43
C HIS A 251 -2.92 -21.95 -12.36
N LEU A 252 -1.73 -21.85 -11.82
CA LEU A 252 -0.52 -21.65 -12.61
C LEU A 252 0.00 -22.99 -13.15
N THR A 253 0.46 -23.02 -14.41
CA THR A 253 1.20 -24.17 -14.97
C THR A 253 2.53 -24.35 -14.24
N GLU A 254 3.21 -25.49 -14.43
CA GLU A 254 4.48 -25.79 -13.75
C GLU A 254 5.56 -24.73 -14.06
N ASP A 255 5.68 -24.31 -15.32
CA ASP A 255 6.64 -23.28 -15.76
C ASP A 255 6.00 -21.88 -15.82
N GLY A 256 4.82 -21.72 -15.24
CA GLY A 256 4.07 -20.48 -15.30
C GLY A 256 4.61 -19.41 -14.35
N LYS A 257 4.25 -18.17 -14.64
CA LYS A 257 4.59 -17.01 -13.82
C LYS A 257 3.36 -16.16 -13.53
N ALA A 258 3.23 -15.72 -12.28
CA ALA A 258 2.17 -14.79 -11.90
C ALA A 258 2.71 -13.51 -11.26
N VAL A 259 1.96 -12.43 -11.42
CA VAL A 259 2.19 -11.15 -10.74
C VAL A 259 0.91 -10.73 -10.05
N ALA A 260 0.98 -10.50 -8.76
CA ALA A 260 -0.16 -9.99 -8.00
C ALA A 260 0.20 -8.71 -7.24
N ILE A 261 -0.77 -7.82 -7.09
CA ILE A 261 -0.64 -6.63 -6.26
C ILE A 261 -1.23 -6.96 -4.90
N MET A 262 -0.45 -6.79 -3.84
CA MET A 262 -0.90 -7.07 -2.48
C MET A 262 -0.49 -5.96 -1.50
N THR A 263 -1.06 -6.02 -0.30
CA THR A 263 -0.71 -5.05 0.74
C THR A 263 0.69 -5.31 1.30
N ASN A 264 1.47 -4.26 1.49
CA ASN A 264 2.80 -4.40 2.09
C ASN A 264 2.74 -5.06 3.49
N GLY A 265 1.68 -4.79 4.26
CA GLY A 265 1.48 -5.38 5.59
C GLY A 265 1.53 -6.91 5.62
N SER A 266 1.06 -7.57 4.58
CA SER A 266 1.06 -9.04 4.46
C SER A 266 2.46 -9.64 4.30
N THR A 267 3.46 -8.83 3.94
CA THR A 267 4.86 -9.29 3.80
C THR A 267 5.60 -9.45 5.13
N TRP A 268 5.07 -8.89 6.23
CA TRP A 268 5.81 -8.84 7.51
C TRP A 268 4.98 -9.09 8.77
N ASN A 269 3.64 -8.99 8.72
CA ASN A 269 2.85 -9.20 9.94
C ASN A 269 3.01 -10.62 10.50
N SER A 270 2.93 -10.77 11.81
CA SER A 270 3.15 -12.05 12.50
C SER A 270 2.02 -13.07 12.28
N ILE A 271 0.82 -12.59 11.93
CA ILE A 271 -0.34 -13.46 11.68
C ILE A 271 -0.12 -14.30 10.41
N ASP A 272 0.51 -13.69 9.39
CA ASP A 272 0.75 -14.31 8.09
C ASP A 272 2.10 -15.06 8.03
N GLN A 273 2.87 -15.09 9.11
CA GLN A 273 4.21 -15.70 9.12
C GLN A 273 4.19 -17.16 8.63
N LYS A 274 3.21 -17.97 9.04
CA LYS A 274 3.16 -19.39 8.67
C LYS A 274 2.81 -19.62 7.21
N ILE A 275 1.93 -18.81 6.63
CA ILE A 275 1.63 -18.92 5.22
C ILE A 275 2.79 -18.37 4.36
N ARG A 276 3.48 -17.29 4.80
CA ARG A 276 4.72 -16.85 4.15
C ARG A 276 5.80 -17.92 4.18
N GLU A 277 6.01 -18.55 5.35
CA GLU A 277 6.93 -19.68 5.51
C GLU A 277 6.61 -20.79 4.51
N TYR A 278 5.33 -21.16 4.36
CA TYR A 278 4.89 -22.17 3.39
C TYR A 278 5.28 -21.78 1.96
N PHE A 279 4.95 -20.55 1.53
CA PHE A 279 5.27 -20.10 0.17
C PHE A 279 6.77 -20.11 -0.11
N ILE A 280 7.58 -19.63 0.83
CA ILE A 280 9.03 -19.57 0.68
C ILE A 280 9.63 -20.99 0.68
N ARG A 281 9.24 -21.86 1.63
CA ARG A 281 9.75 -23.23 1.72
C ARG A 281 9.43 -24.10 0.50
N ASN A 282 8.35 -23.79 -0.19
CA ASN A 282 7.97 -24.50 -1.41
C ASN A 282 8.48 -23.79 -2.69
N GLY A 283 9.36 -22.79 -2.57
CA GLY A 283 9.93 -22.08 -3.70
C GLY A 283 8.91 -21.37 -4.57
N LEU A 284 7.82 -20.83 -3.97
CA LEU A 284 6.70 -20.25 -4.70
C LEU A 284 6.82 -18.72 -4.90
N VAL A 285 7.79 -18.08 -4.28
CA VAL A 285 8.04 -16.63 -4.39
C VAL A 285 9.33 -16.41 -5.17
N GLU A 286 9.23 -15.77 -6.33
CA GLU A 286 10.38 -15.38 -7.16
C GLU A 286 10.93 -14.03 -6.74
N ALA A 287 10.03 -13.02 -6.62
CA ALA A 287 10.42 -11.66 -6.25
C ALA A 287 9.32 -10.94 -5.47
N VAL A 288 9.74 -9.93 -4.70
CA VAL A 288 8.86 -8.94 -4.07
C VAL A 288 9.39 -7.54 -4.38
N ILE A 289 8.55 -6.68 -4.92
CA ILE A 289 8.87 -5.33 -5.34
C ILE A 289 8.01 -4.36 -4.50
N ALA A 290 8.64 -3.65 -3.56
CA ALA A 290 7.96 -2.59 -2.82
C ALA A 290 7.68 -1.41 -3.76
N LEU A 291 6.42 -1.00 -3.85
CA LEU A 291 5.97 0.04 -4.77
C LEU A 291 5.95 1.42 -4.11
N PRO A 292 6.08 2.51 -4.90
CA PRO A 292 5.82 3.86 -4.42
C PRO A 292 4.45 3.99 -3.77
N SER A 293 4.34 4.86 -2.76
CA SER A 293 3.05 5.22 -2.19
C SER A 293 2.21 6.02 -3.19
N ASN A 294 0.91 6.15 -2.92
CA ASN A 294 0.02 7.03 -3.68
C ASN A 294 -0.03 6.72 -5.21
N LEU A 295 0.03 5.43 -5.58
CA LEU A 295 -0.15 4.98 -6.97
C LEU A 295 -1.62 4.79 -7.35
N PHE A 296 -2.50 4.60 -6.37
CA PHE A 296 -3.93 4.44 -6.55
C PHE A 296 -4.65 5.75 -6.21
N GLU A 297 -5.63 6.16 -7.00
CA GLU A 297 -6.29 7.48 -6.88
C GLU A 297 -6.95 7.72 -5.51
N TYR A 298 -7.39 6.66 -4.83
CA TYR A 298 -8.27 6.77 -3.66
C TYR A 298 -7.79 6.00 -2.44
N THR A 299 -6.59 5.45 -2.48
CA THR A 299 -5.98 4.81 -1.31
C THR A 299 -4.51 5.17 -1.17
N HIS A 300 -4.11 5.43 0.07
CA HIS A 300 -2.70 5.60 0.44
C HIS A 300 -2.09 4.30 0.99
N ILE A 301 -2.78 3.16 0.79
CA ILE A 301 -2.27 1.86 1.23
C ILE A 301 -0.99 1.57 0.46
N SER A 302 0.06 1.26 1.21
CA SER A 302 1.32 0.79 0.62
C SER A 302 1.14 -0.60 0.05
N THR A 303 1.47 -0.74 -1.20
CA THR A 303 1.36 -1.99 -1.94
C THR A 303 2.72 -2.51 -2.39
N ILE A 304 2.76 -3.77 -2.71
CA ILE A 304 3.89 -4.43 -3.36
C ILE A 304 3.39 -5.22 -4.58
N LEU A 305 4.29 -5.49 -5.52
CA LEU A 305 4.11 -6.57 -6.48
C LEU A 305 4.80 -7.82 -5.94
N ILE A 306 4.08 -8.91 -5.87
CA ILE A 306 4.66 -10.24 -5.65
C ILE A 306 4.73 -10.97 -6.98
N VAL A 307 5.89 -11.52 -7.29
CA VAL A 307 6.12 -12.39 -8.45
C VAL A 307 6.13 -13.82 -7.96
N LEU A 308 5.24 -14.64 -8.49
CA LEU A 308 5.06 -16.03 -8.11
C LEU A 308 5.45 -16.93 -9.28
N SER A 309 6.25 -17.92 -9.00
CA SER A 309 6.61 -19.01 -9.89
C SER A 309 7.01 -20.24 -9.05
N ARG A 310 7.51 -21.30 -9.64
CA ARG A 310 7.90 -22.51 -8.89
C ARG A 310 9.41 -22.71 -8.89
N ASN A 311 9.89 -23.54 -7.97
CA ASN A 311 11.28 -23.98 -7.87
C ASN A 311 12.29 -22.85 -7.59
N ASN A 312 11.89 -21.80 -6.88
CA ASN A 312 12.80 -20.73 -6.48
C ASN A 312 13.62 -21.15 -5.26
N GLU A 313 14.93 -21.00 -5.31
CA GLU A 313 15.87 -21.28 -4.20
C GLU A 313 16.18 -20.03 -3.36
N SER A 314 15.83 -18.86 -3.85
CA SER A 314 16.02 -17.56 -3.23
C SER A 314 14.88 -16.62 -3.63
N VAL A 315 14.77 -15.49 -2.96
CA VAL A 315 13.78 -14.46 -3.29
C VAL A 315 14.49 -13.18 -3.66
N ARG A 316 14.11 -12.58 -4.79
CA ARG A 316 14.55 -11.25 -5.19
C ARG A 316 13.72 -10.18 -4.51
N LEU A 317 14.34 -9.31 -3.73
CA LEU A 317 13.70 -8.22 -3.00
C LEU A 317 14.14 -6.88 -3.57
N ILE A 318 13.17 -6.03 -3.95
CA ILE A 318 13.41 -4.73 -4.60
C ILE A 318 12.66 -3.64 -3.86
N ASP A 319 13.35 -2.58 -3.48
CA ASP A 319 12.73 -1.35 -2.96
C ASP A 319 12.63 -0.31 -4.09
N SER A 320 11.49 -0.25 -4.74
CA SER A 320 11.21 0.77 -5.75
C SER A 320 10.39 1.95 -5.21
N THR A 321 10.29 2.11 -3.90
CA THR A 321 9.46 3.15 -3.26
C THR A 321 9.82 4.57 -3.67
N SER A 322 11.08 4.82 -4.06
CA SER A 322 11.58 6.10 -4.59
C SER A 322 11.59 6.19 -6.12
N ILE A 323 11.28 5.08 -6.83
CA ILE A 323 11.36 5.02 -8.29
C ILE A 323 10.02 5.43 -8.90
N CYS A 324 9.72 6.72 -8.88
CA CYS A 324 8.52 7.31 -9.49
C CYS A 324 8.70 8.81 -9.70
N GLU A 325 7.85 9.37 -10.54
CA GLU A 325 7.63 10.81 -10.61
C GLU A 325 6.53 11.20 -9.62
N GLN A 326 6.81 12.22 -8.81
CA GLN A 326 5.85 12.74 -7.84
C GLN A 326 4.81 13.60 -8.55
N GLY A 327 3.56 13.16 -8.54
CA GLY A 327 2.44 13.93 -9.05
C GLY A 327 1.68 14.67 -7.95
N ARG A 328 0.95 15.72 -8.32
CA ARG A 328 0.17 16.53 -7.35
C ARG A 328 -0.92 15.71 -6.63
N ARG A 329 -1.51 14.73 -7.30
CA ARG A 329 -2.60 13.88 -6.76
C ARG A 329 -2.19 12.42 -6.64
N GLN A 330 -1.32 11.96 -7.53
CA GLN A 330 -0.94 10.55 -7.66
C GLN A 330 0.49 10.48 -8.18
N ASN A 331 1.29 9.55 -7.63
CA ASN A 331 2.62 9.25 -8.15
C ASN A 331 2.49 8.38 -9.41
N ILE A 332 3.44 8.51 -10.32
CA ILE A 332 3.43 7.82 -11.60
C ILE A 332 4.75 7.05 -11.77
N ILE A 333 4.66 5.78 -12.11
CA ILE A 333 5.80 4.99 -12.56
C ILE A 333 5.88 5.16 -14.07
N THR A 334 6.87 5.92 -14.55
CA THR A 334 7.09 6.17 -15.98
C THR A 334 7.65 4.94 -16.69
N ASP A 335 7.67 4.93 -18.02
CA ASP A 335 8.27 3.83 -18.78
C ASP A 335 9.77 3.68 -18.46
N GLU A 336 10.50 4.78 -18.19
CA GLU A 336 11.90 4.76 -17.74
C GLU A 336 12.02 4.11 -16.35
N ASN A 337 11.11 4.45 -15.42
CA ASN A 337 11.06 3.82 -14.10
C ASN A 337 10.77 2.31 -14.21
N ILE A 338 9.87 1.90 -15.12
CA ILE A 338 9.60 0.48 -15.39
C ILE A 338 10.87 -0.23 -15.84
N GLU A 339 11.61 0.32 -16.81
CA GLU A 339 12.87 -0.28 -17.30
C GLU A 339 13.92 -0.38 -16.17
N ARG A 340 13.98 0.62 -15.27
CA ARG A 340 14.85 0.55 -14.09
C ARG A 340 14.45 -0.59 -13.17
N ILE A 341 13.16 -0.74 -12.83
CA ILE A 341 12.66 -1.82 -11.99
C ILE A 341 12.92 -3.19 -12.63
N ILE A 342 12.71 -3.32 -13.94
CA ILE A 342 12.99 -4.56 -14.68
C ILE A 342 14.47 -4.94 -14.64
N ARG A 343 15.38 -3.96 -14.72
CA ARG A 343 16.83 -4.24 -14.53
C ARG A 343 17.13 -4.74 -13.12
N LEU A 344 16.53 -4.14 -12.10
CA LEU A 344 16.71 -4.54 -10.70
C LEU A 344 16.21 -5.95 -10.39
N LEU A 345 15.39 -6.57 -11.24
CA LEU A 345 15.06 -8.00 -11.13
C LEU A 345 16.26 -8.92 -11.39
N LYS A 346 17.31 -8.45 -12.08
CA LYS A 346 18.45 -9.25 -12.51
C LYS A 346 19.78 -8.76 -11.93
N GLU A 347 19.88 -7.48 -11.61
CA GLU A 347 21.12 -6.83 -11.21
C GLU A 347 21.07 -6.49 -9.72
N GLU A 348 22.17 -6.78 -8.97
CA GLU A 348 22.33 -6.32 -7.60
C GLU A 348 22.52 -4.80 -7.56
N GLY A 349 22.10 -4.17 -6.47
CA GLY A 349 22.19 -2.71 -6.31
C GLY A 349 21.72 -2.24 -4.95
N GLU A 350 21.78 -0.95 -4.74
CA GLU A 350 21.33 -0.34 -3.48
C GLU A 350 19.83 -0.57 -3.22
N GLU A 351 19.03 -0.71 -4.27
CA GLU A 351 17.59 -0.93 -4.17
C GLU A 351 17.18 -2.40 -4.36
N ALA A 352 18.12 -3.34 -4.55
CA ALA A 352 17.75 -4.70 -4.86
C ALA A 352 18.75 -5.72 -4.31
N VAL A 353 18.25 -6.80 -3.73
CA VAL A 353 19.06 -7.89 -3.14
C VAL A 353 18.40 -9.25 -3.38
N THR A 354 19.22 -10.27 -3.60
CA THR A 354 18.76 -11.66 -3.63
C THR A 354 19.00 -12.31 -2.27
N VAL A 355 17.96 -12.79 -1.64
CA VAL A 355 18.01 -13.35 -0.27
C VAL A 355 17.77 -14.84 -0.30
N ASP A 356 18.71 -15.59 0.24
CA ASP A 356 18.60 -17.03 0.36
C ASP A 356 17.59 -17.46 1.44
N PHE A 357 17.21 -18.70 1.37
CA PHE A 357 16.26 -19.33 2.27
C PHE A 357 16.68 -19.25 3.75
N LYS A 358 17.96 -19.44 4.05
CA LYS A 358 18.49 -19.44 5.42
C LYS A 358 18.37 -18.05 6.04
N THR A 359 18.71 -17.02 5.28
CA THR A 359 18.59 -15.62 5.70
C THR A 359 17.13 -15.21 5.89
N LEU A 360 16.21 -15.65 5.00
CA LEU A 360 14.78 -15.43 5.17
C LEU A 360 14.25 -16.10 6.46
N GLN A 361 14.68 -17.32 6.75
CA GLN A 361 14.31 -18.04 7.98
C GLN A 361 14.79 -17.31 9.24
N GLN A 362 16.04 -16.83 9.26
CA GLN A 362 16.60 -16.04 10.36
C GLN A 362 15.82 -14.75 10.60
N ASN A 363 15.21 -14.20 9.55
CA ASN A 363 14.38 -13.00 9.58
C ASN A 363 12.87 -13.30 9.62
N GLU A 364 12.45 -14.47 10.15
CA GLU A 364 11.04 -14.84 10.36
C GLU A 364 10.20 -14.81 9.08
N PHE A 365 10.85 -15.08 7.94
CA PHE A 365 10.25 -15.06 6.61
C PHE A 365 9.62 -13.69 6.25
N VAL A 366 10.13 -12.60 6.79
CA VAL A 366 9.74 -11.26 6.39
C VAL A 366 10.23 -10.99 4.97
N LEU A 367 9.34 -10.47 4.11
CA LEU A 367 9.61 -10.18 2.71
C LEU A 367 9.68 -8.67 2.40
N ASN A 368 9.86 -7.84 3.43
CA ASN A 368 10.06 -6.40 3.23
C ASN A 368 11.50 -6.13 2.75
N PRO A 369 11.72 -5.55 1.55
CA PRO A 369 13.04 -5.32 0.98
C PRO A 369 13.96 -4.48 1.87
N SER A 370 13.45 -3.42 2.50
CA SER A 370 14.26 -2.53 3.33
C SER A 370 14.99 -3.25 4.49
N ARG A 371 14.46 -4.40 4.93
CA ARG A 371 15.10 -5.21 5.97
C ARG A 371 16.45 -5.80 5.53
N TYR A 372 16.68 -5.95 4.23
CA TYR A 372 17.83 -6.66 3.66
C TYR A 372 18.77 -5.74 2.88
N LEU A 373 18.32 -4.57 2.46
CA LEU A 373 19.07 -3.63 1.63
C LEU A 373 19.97 -2.69 2.41
N GLU A 374 19.66 -2.43 3.68
CA GLU A 374 20.49 -1.55 4.49
C GLU A 374 21.79 -2.27 4.91
N ASN A 375 22.93 -1.63 4.65
CA ASN A 375 24.24 -2.11 5.08
C ASN A 375 24.24 -2.40 6.58
N THR A 376 24.59 -3.63 6.95
CA THR A 376 24.76 -4.03 8.34
C THR A 376 26.05 -3.40 8.83
N VAL A 377 25.95 -2.33 9.60
CA VAL A 377 27.08 -1.96 10.47
C VAL A 377 27.14 -3.06 11.52
N GLU A 378 28.14 -3.93 11.41
CA GLU A 378 28.37 -4.99 12.37
C GLU A 378 28.76 -4.34 13.70
N ILE A 379 27.90 -4.45 14.71
CA ILE A 379 28.18 -3.95 16.05
C ILE A 379 29.05 -5.00 16.74
N GLN A 380 30.35 -4.76 16.79
CA GLN A 380 31.29 -5.62 17.52
C GLN A 380 30.93 -5.60 19.02
N ASP A 381 30.98 -6.77 19.66
CA ASP A 381 30.63 -6.97 21.06
C ASP A 381 29.24 -6.45 21.48
N GLY A 382 28.29 -6.48 20.54
CA GLY A 382 26.91 -6.10 20.79
C GLY A 382 26.11 -7.17 21.53
N VAL A 383 25.08 -6.74 22.28
CA VAL A 383 24.14 -7.60 22.97
C VAL A 383 22.70 -7.35 22.49
N GLU A 384 21.82 -8.33 22.65
CA GLU A 384 20.40 -8.10 22.39
C GLU A 384 19.86 -7.02 23.36
N PHE A 385 19.21 -5.99 22.82
CA PHE A 385 18.63 -4.90 23.61
C PHE A 385 17.66 -5.41 24.68
N GLY A 386 16.94 -6.51 24.37
CA GLY A 386 16.05 -7.17 25.32
C GLY A 386 16.73 -7.60 26.63
N SER A 387 18.02 -7.93 26.61
CA SER A 387 18.78 -8.32 27.81
C SER A 387 19.08 -7.17 28.77
N LEU A 388 18.92 -5.93 28.29
CA LEU A 388 19.13 -4.69 29.05
C LEU A 388 17.80 -4.11 29.57
N ILE A 389 16.66 -4.68 29.18
CA ILE A 389 15.33 -4.18 29.56
C ILE A 389 14.89 -4.82 30.87
N LYS A 390 14.65 -4.01 31.89
CA LYS A 390 14.06 -4.42 33.18
C LYS A 390 12.55 -4.56 33.08
N SER A 391 11.89 -3.58 32.45
CA SER A 391 10.47 -3.64 32.11
C SER A 391 10.15 -2.76 30.91
N VAL A 392 9.10 -3.11 30.17
CA VAL A 392 8.60 -2.30 29.07
C VAL A 392 7.08 -2.33 29.06
N THR A 393 6.48 -1.16 28.93
CA THR A 393 5.05 -0.99 28.75
C THR A 393 4.77 -0.10 27.54
N ARG A 394 3.56 -0.18 27.00
CA ARG A 394 3.07 0.84 26.08
C ARG A 394 2.34 1.89 26.87
N GLY A 395 2.39 3.15 26.46
CA GLY A 395 1.59 4.20 27.05
C GLY A 395 0.08 3.96 26.91
N ALA A 396 -0.73 4.82 27.53
CA ALA A 396 -2.19 4.75 27.51
C ALA A 396 -2.76 4.97 26.11
N GLN A 397 -3.61 4.05 25.65
CA GLN A 397 -4.35 4.20 24.40
C GLN A 397 -5.67 4.94 24.69
N LEU A 398 -5.64 6.26 24.54
CA LEU A 398 -6.81 7.11 24.66
C LEU A 398 -7.26 7.53 23.25
N LYS A 399 -8.57 7.52 23.02
CA LYS A 399 -9.14 8.09 21.80
C LYS A 399 -9.08 9.61 21.87
N ALA A 400 -9.08 10.29 20.71
CA ALA A 400 -8.97 11.74 20.69
C ALA A 400 -10.07 12.43 21.52
N ASN A 401 -11.32 12.03 21.37
CA ASN A 401 -12.43 12.56 22.13
C ASN A 401 -12.32 12.26 23.65
N GLU A 402 -11.83 11.08 24.04
CA GLU A 402 -11.59 10.75 25.47
C GLU A 402 -10.47 11.62 26.05
N LEU A 403 -9.42 11.89 25.28
CA LEU A 403 -8.33 12.76 25.68
C LEU A 403 -8.80 14.21 25.83
N ASP A 404 -9.58 14.72 24.87
CA ASP A 404 -10.12 16.09 24.89
C ASP A 404 -10.99 16.32 26.15
N GLU A 405 -11.79 15.33 26.56
CA GLU A 405 -12.59 15.37 27.81
C GLU A 405 -11.71 15.35 29.08
N MET A 406 -10.53 14.73 29.00
CA MET A 406 -9.61 14.58 30.13
C MET A 406 -8.66 15.77 30.29
N ILE A 407 -8.45 16.60 29.28
CA ILE A 407 -7.59 17.79 29.36
C ILE A 407 -8.17 18.77 30.40
N SER A 408 -7.27 19.32 31.23
CA SER A 408 -7.58 20.36 32.22
C SER A 408 -6.98 21.69 31.81
N ASP A 409 -7.80 22.75 31.88
CA ASP A 409 -7.35 24.13 31.66
C ASP A 409 -6.56 24.69 32.85
N THR A 410 -6.53 23.99 33.97
CA THR A 410 -5.79 24.38 35.17
C THR A 410 -4.74 23.32 35.52
N PRO A 411 -3.60 23.73 36.12
CA PRO A 411 -2.58 22.79 36.58
C PRO A 411 -3.15 21.74 37.54
N THR A 412 -2.75 20.48 37.31
CA THR A 412 -3.08 19.31 38.13
C THR A 412 -1.82 18.48 38.42
N ASP A 413 -1.96 17.42 39.23
CA ASP A 413 -0.85 16.53 39.57
C ASP A 413 -0.39 15.66 38.37
N VAL A 414 -1.17 15.60 37.30
CA VAL A 414 -0.91 14.69 36.18
C VAL A 414 -0.84 15.44 34.85
N GLN A 415 0.20 15.16 34.11
CA GLN A 415 0.40 15.67 32.76
C GLN A 415 0.38 14.52 31.75
N TYR A 416 0.17 14.84 30.46
CA TYR A 416 0.12 13.88 29.36
C TYR A 416 1.22 14.16 28.34
N LEU A 417 2.01 13.14 28.03
CA LEU A 417 3.07 13.22 27.03
C LEU A 417 2.57 12.70 25.69
N MET A 418 2.36 13.60 24.74
CA MET A 418 2.10 13.27 23.32
C MET A 418 3.40 13.10 22.56
N LEU A 419 3.37 12.43 21.40
CA LEU A 419 4.54 12.34 20.52
C LEU A 419 5.04 13.71 20.04
N SER A 420 4.15 14.68 19.85
CA SER A 420 4.49 16.06 19.48
C SER A 420 5.37 16.76 20.53
N ASN A 421 5.24 16.37 21.80
CA ASN A 421 6.02 16.95 22.89
C ASN A 421 7.47 16.40 22.99
N ILE A 422 7.81 15.40 22.16
CA ILE A 422 9.21 14.94 22.03
C ILE A 422 9.76 15.57 20.77
N GLN A 423 10.73 16.47 20.90
CA GLN A 423 11.40 17.16 19.81
C GLN A 423 12.92 17.17 20.04
N ASN A 424 13.67 16.82 18.99
CA ASN A 424 15.15 16.77 19.04
C ASN A 424 15.68 15.95 20.24
N GLY A 425 15.03 14.82 20.55
CA GLY A 425 15.40 13.94 21.66
C GLY A 425 15.09 14.50 23.06
N MET A 426 14.40 15.62 23.16
CA MET A 426 14.02 16.26 24.42
C MET A 426 12.50 16.25 24.62
N ILE A 427 12.05 16.18 25.87
CA ILE A 427 10.65 16.30 26.25
C ILE A 427 10.36 17.78 26.51
N SER A 428 9.28 18.31 25.94
CA SER A 428 8.81 19.67 26.22
C SER A 428 8.46 19.85 27.70
N GLU A 429 8.82 20.98 28.26
CA GLU A 429 8.46 21.34 29.65
C GLU A 429 6.95 21.63 29.78
N ASP A 430 6.34 22.15 28.70
CA ASP A 430 4.92 22.51 28.64
C ASP A 430 4.09 21.31 28.12
N LEU A 431 3.63 20.48 29.07
CA LEU A 431 2.77 19.34 28.80
C LEU A 431 1.33 19.67 29.24
N PRO A 432 0.30 19.23 28.48
CA PRO A 432 -1.08 19.41 28.88
C PRO A 432 -1.37 18.69 30.19
N TYR A 433 -2.14 19.35 31.06
CA TYR A 433 -2.61 18.78 32.31
C TYR A 433 -3.85 17.92 32.08
N LEU A 434 -4.00 16.86 32.87
CA LEU A 434 -5.17 16.00 32.85
C LEU A 434 -5.97 16.17 34.13
N LYS A 435 -7.30 16.08 34.02
CA LYS A 435 -8.23 15.93 35.16
C LYS A 435 -7.91 14.66 35.93
N GLU A 436 -8.65 14.40 37.01
CA GLU A 436 -8.51 13.19 37.81
C GLU A 436 -8.57 11.92 36.95
N LEU A 437 -7.58 11.03 37.12
CA LEU A 437 -7.45 9.83 36.34
C LEU A 437 -8.06 8.61 37.02
N ASN A 438 -8.60 7.70 36.20
CA ASN A 438 -8.90 6.35 36.65
C ASN A 438 -7.60 5.68 37.17
N PRO A 439 -7.58 5.14 38.40
CA PRO A 439 -6.40 4.50 39.01
C PRO A 439 -5.76 3.40 38.12
N LYS A 440 -6.56 2.76 37.25
CA LYS A 440 -6.07 1.75 36.30
C LYS A 440 -5.07 2.30 35.26
N LEU A 441 -5.04 3.61 35.04
CA LEU A 441 -4.09 4.25 34.14
C LEU A 441 -2.70 4.44 34.76
N GLY A 442 -2.57 4.29 36.08
CA GLY A 442 -1.29 4.45 36.79
C GLY A 442 -0.15 3.56 36.27
N LYS A 443 -0.46 2.40 35.69
CA LYS A 443 0.53 1.51 35.08
C LYS A 443 1.20 2.07 33.81
N TYR A 444 0.71 3.17 33.28
CA TYR A 444 1.23 3.85 32.08
C TYR A 444 1.98 5.13 32.41
N PHE A 445 2.20 5.41 33.70
CA PHE A 445 3.07 6.52 34.09
C PHE A 445 4.52 6.25 33.70
N ILE A 446 5.14 7.30 33.23
CA ILE A 446 6.55 7.31 32.88
C ILE A 446 7.38 7.44 34.17
N GLY A 447 8.32 6.55 34.39
CA GLY A 447 9.29 6.64 35.48
C GLY A 447 10.45 7.55 35.13
N ASN A 448 11.10 8.12 36.17
CA ASN A 448 12.34 8.85 35.95
C ASN A 448 13.38 7.94 35.30
N ARG A 449 14.18 8.48 34.38
CA ARG A 449 15.20 7.81 33.56
C ARG A 449 14.67 6.68 32.65
N ASN A 450 13.34 6.56 32.46
CA ASN A 450 12.82 5.67 31.42
C ASN A 450 13.22 6.14 30.03
N LEU A 451 13.67 5.22 29.21
CA LEU A 451 13.86 5.44 27.78
C LEU A 451 12.51 5.38 27.09
N LEU A 452 12.18 6.42 26.34
CA LEU A 452 10.98 6.55 25.54
C LEU A 452 11.32 6.38 24.07
N LEU A 453 10.61 5.49 23.40
CA LEU A 453 10.77 5.28 21.95
C LEU A 453 9.40 5.29 21.29
N SER A 454 9.24 6.11 20.24
CA SER A 454 8.00 6.08 19.48
C SER A 454 7.85 4.72 18.78
N LYS A 455 6.65 4.16 18.91
CA LYS A 455 6.30 2.90 18.26
C LYS A 455 6.01 3.10 16.76
N ASN A 456 5.37 4.22 16.42
CA ASN A 456 4.93 4.57 15.07
C ASN A 456 5.53 5.89 14.62
N GLY A 457 5.65 6.06 13.29
CA GLY A 457 6.09 7.31 12.66
C GLY A 457 7.53 7.27 12.17
N ALA A 458 7.88 8.21 11.31
CA ALA A 458 9.25 8.43 10.83
C ALA A 458 9.50 9.95 10.75
N PRO A 459 10.65 10.44 11.29
CA PRO A 459 11.65 9.67 12.05
C PRO A 459 11.12 9.21 13.42
N PHE A 460 11.67 8.10 13.93
CA PHE A 460 11.36 7.65 15.29
C PHE A 460 11.89 8.66 16.31
N LYS A 461 11.08 8.87 17.33
CA LYS A 461 11.42 9.78 18.44
C LYS A 461 11.96 8.98 19.59
N VAL A 462 13.11 9.41 20.12
CA VAL A 462 13.77 8.82 21.28
C VAL A 462 13.95 9.91 22.32
N ALA A 463 13.72 9.62 23.59
CA ALA A 463 14.01 10.52 24.70
C ALA A 463 14.31 9.70 25.97
N VAL A 464 15.02 10.29 26.91
CA VAL A 464 15.09 9.79 28.28
C VAL A 464 14.29 10.75 29.16
N ALA A 465 13.43 10.20 30.00
CA ALA A 465 12.57 11.00 30.85
C ALA A 465 13.35 11.48 32.10
N GLU A 466 13.45 12.79 32.25
CA GLU A 466 13.96 13.44 33.45
C GLU A 466 12.75 14.03 34.20
N ILE A 467 12.30 13.35 35.23
CA ILE A 467 11.06 13.68 35.93
C ILE A 467 11.39 14.06 37.38
N GLU A 468 10.99 15.26 37.76
CA GLU A 468 11.10 15.75 39.13
C GLU A 468 10.25 14.93 40.09
N GLU A 469 10.70 14.81 41.35
CA GLU A 469 10.00 14.07 42.37
C GLU A 469 8.57 14.64 42.60
N GLY A 470 7.58 13.77 42.60
CA GLY A 470 6.16 14.15 42.73
C GLY A 470 5.42 14.43 41.41
N ARG A 471 6.10 14.64 40.30
CA ARG A 471 5.49 14.86 38.97
C ARG A 471 5.02 13.53 38.38
N LYS A 472 3.78 13.48 37.91
CA LYS A 472 3.21 12.30 37.24
C LYS A 472 2.94 12.60 35.77
N ILE A 473 3.56 11.83 34.89
CA ILE A 473 3.39 11.99 33.43
C ILE A 473 2.83 10.69 32.86
N LEU A 474 1.64 10.77 32.25
CA LEU A 474 1.02 9.66 31.53
C LEU A 474 1.54 9.63 30.09
N GLY A 475 2.10 8.51 29.67
CA GLY A 475 2.64 8.35 28.30
C GLY A 475 1.56 8.00 27.27
N ASN A 476 1.69 8.54 26.04
CA ASN A 476 0.84 8.23 24.89
C ASN A 476 0.98 6.77 24.43
N GLY A 477 -0.09 6.15 23.98
CA GLY A 477 -0.15 4.76 23.52
C GLY A 477 0.76 4.40 22.33
N ASN A 478 1.33 5.40 21.65
CA ASN A 478 2.32 5.22 20.59
C ASN A 478 3.77 5.30 21.09
N LEU A 479 3.98 5.30 22.41
CA LEU A 479 5.29 5.22 23.05
C LEU A 479 5.52 3.85 23.67
N PHE A 480 6.71 3.31 23.49
CA PHE A 480 7.30 2.33 24.40
C PHE A 480 7.94 3.09 25.56
N ILE A 481 7.56 2.74 26.77
CA ILE A 481 8.11 3.23 28.05
C ILE A 481 9.00 2.10 28.58
N ILE A 482 10.30 2.29 28.53
CA ILE A 482 11.30 1.24 28.75
C ILE A 482 12.13 1.60 29.98
N ALA A 483 12.02 0.80 31.03
CA ALA A 483 12.94 0.84 32.16
C ALA A 483 14.12 -0.07 31.86
N LEU A 484 15.31 0.49 31.79
CA LEU A 484 16.57 -0.22 31.57
C LEU A 484 17.17 -0.71 32.89
N ASP A 485 18.01 -1.74 32.79
CA ASP A 485 18.83 -2.22 33.90
C ASP A 485 20.08 -1.31 34.04
N GLU A 486 19.97 -0.29 34.87
CA GLU A 486 21.01 0.74 35.02
C GLU A 486 22.31 0.23 35.65
N GLU A 487 22.31 -0.99 36.17
CA GLU A 487 23.58 -1.64 36.59
C GLU A 487 24.38 -2.11 35.37
N LYS A 488 23.72 -2.31 34.21
CA LYS A 488 24.36 -2.77 32.98
C LYS A 488 24.50 -1.68 31.93
N VAL A 489 23.52 -0.75 31.86
CA VAL A 489 23.50 0.23 30.77
C VAL A 489 22.96 1.58 31.21
N ASN A 490 23.65 2.65 30.78
CA ASN A 490 23.20 4.02 30.97
C ASN A 490 22.09 4.37 29.96
N PRO A 491 20.87 4.81 30.37
CA PRO A 491 19.79 5.17 29.46
C PRO A 491 20.16 6.26 28.43
N PHE A 492 20.97 7.24 28.81
CA PHE A 492 21.43 8.31 27.90
C PHE A 492 22.43 7.81 26.87
N PHE A 493 23.24 6.79 27.21
CA PHE A 493 24.07 6.11 26.23
C PHE A 493 23.24 5.41 25.16
N ILE A 494 22.19 4.68 25.54
CA ILE A 494 21.28 4.03 24.58
C ILE A 494 20.53 5.07 23.74
N LYS A 495 20.12 6.18 24.32
CA LYS A 495 19.54 7.29 23.59
C LYS A 495 20.51 7.84 22.53
N ALA A 496 21.74 8.14 22.94
CA ALA A 496 22.80 8.61 22.04
C ALA A 496 23.07 7.61 20.90
N PHE A 497 23.07 6.32 21.21
CA PHE A 497 23.19 5.27 20.19
C PHE A 497 22.02 5.30 19.21
N PHE A 498 20.76 5.30 19.66
CA PHE A 498 19.61 5.28 18.75
C PHE A 498 19.46 6.54 17.90
N GLU A 499 20.02 7.67 18.33
CA GLU A 499 20.08 8.92 17.56
C GLU A 499 21.34 9.04 16.68
N SER A 500 22.31 8.13 16.81
CA SER A 500 23.45 8.04 15.90
C SER A 500 23.05 7.44 14.54
N GLU A 501 23.87 7.66 13.51
CA GLU A 501 23.66 7.07 12.18
C GLU A 501 23.53 5.54 12.25
N VAL A 502 24.40 4.89 13.04
CA VAL A 502 24.39 3.42 13.22
C VAL A 502 23.15 2.94 13.93
N GLY A 503 22.76 3.58 15.01
CA GLY A 503 21.58 3.21 15.79
C GLY A 503 20.29 3.51 15.05
N PHE A 504 20.25 4.63 14.34
CA PHE A 504 19.12 4.98 13.48
C PHE A 504 18.95 3.96 12.33
N ALA A 505 20.02 3.56 11.65
CA ALA A 505 20.00 2.51 10.64
C ALA A 505 19.56 1.17 11.25
N SER A 506 20.00 0.84 12.45
CA SER A 506 19.59 -0.38 13.18
C SER A 506 18.10 -0.37 13.51
N LEU A 507 17.54 0.78 13.94
CA LEU A 507 16.09 0.93 14.14
C LEU A 507 15.31 0.79 12.83
N LYS A 508 15.80 1.39 11.74
CA LYS A 508 15.15 1.27 10.42
C LYS A 508 15.01 -0.17 9.96
N LYS A 509 15.98 -1.05 10.22
CA LYS A 509 15.93 -2.47 9.85
C LYS A 509 14.79 -3.24 10.48
N ILE A 510 14.37 -2.86 11.69
CA ILE A 510 13.28 -3.52 12.41
C ILE A 510 11.93 -2.83 12.19
N VAL A 511 11.92 -1.76 11.40
CA VAL A 511 10.70 -1.02 11.03
C VAL A 511 9.91 -1.82 10.01
N VAL A 512 8.61 -1.82 10.19
CA VAL A 512 7.65 -2.45 9.29
C VAL A 512 6.54 -1.44 8.97
N GLY A 513 6.09 -1.46 7.72
CA GLY A 513 5.04 -0.55 7.23
C GLY A 513 5.60 0.74 6.61
N SER A 514 5.24 1.01 5.36
CA SER A 514 5.69 2.17 4.58
C SER A 514 4.80 3.41 4.76
N THR A 515 3.51 3.23 5.03
CA THR A 515 2.58 4.36 5.27
C THR A 515 2.65 4.87 6.70
N ILE A 516 2.69 3.96 7.66
CA ILE A 516 2.89 4.26 9.08
C ILE A 516 3.97 3.31 9.59
N PRO A 517 5.24 3.73 9.52
CA PRO A 517 6.35 2.94 10.06
C PRO A 517 6.09 2.52 11.49
N ASN A 518 6.29 1.24 11.80
CA ASN A 518 5.99 0.66 13.09
C ASN A 518 7.12 -0.26 13.55
N ILE A 519 7.45 -0.22 14.84
CA ILE A 519 8.40 -1.14 15.47
C ILE A 519 7.61 -2.13 16.35
N SER A 520 7.85 -3.44 16.16
CA SER A 520 7.32 -4.45 17.09
C SER A 520 8.20 -4.54 18.34
N LEU A 521 7.59 -4.82 19.50
CA LEU A 521 8.36 -5.00 20.73
C LEU A 521 9.33 -6.19 20.64
N GLU A 522 8.93 -7.23 19.91
CA GLU A 522 9.75 -8.41 19.72
C GLU A 522 11.00 -8.11 18.87
N SER A 523 10.83 -7.41 17.74
CA SER A 523 11.95 -6.98 16.92
C SER A 523 12.86 -6.01 17.65
N LEU A 524 12.28 -5.08 18.47
CA LEU A 524 13.06 -4.16 19.28
C LEU A 524 13.94 -4.89 20.31
N LYS A 525 13.43 -5.93 20.97
CA LYS A 525 14.18 -6.73 21.93
C LYS A 525 15.34 -7.50 21.32
N LYS A 526 15.18 -7.96 20.07
CA LYS A 526 16.23 -8.70 19.33
C LYS A 526 17.26 -7.78 18.69
N LEU A 527 17.06 -6.45 18.73
CA LEU A 527 17.99 -5.50 18.17
C LEU A 527 19.34 -5.59 18.89
N ILE A 528 20.42 -5.66 18.13
CA ILE A 528 21.78 -5.64 18.70
C ILE A 528 22.17 -4.19 18.99
N VAL A 529 22.63 -3.94 20.22
CA VAL A 529 23.13 -2.65 20.68
C VAL A 529 24.54 -2.80 21.26
N PRO A 530 25.43 -1.80 21.12
CA PRO A 530 26.76 -1.87 21.71
C PRO A 530 26.67 -1.82 23.24
N LEU A 531 27.57 -2.54 23.91
CA LEU A 531 27.62 -2.54 25.38
C LEU A 531 29.08 -2.41 25.85
N PRO A 532 29.73 -1.22 25.69
CA PRO A 532 31.05 -0.99 26.24
C PRO A 532 31.03 -0.91 27.78
N PRO A 533 32.18 -0.93 28.45
CA PRO A 533 32.24 -0.74 29.90
C PRO A 533 31.49 0.52 30.37
N MET A 534 30.91 0.48 31.59
CA MET A 534 30.05 1.55 32.12
C MET A 534 30.74 2.92 32.12
N GLU A 535 32.03 2.97 32.39
CA GLU A 535 32.83 4.21 32.34
C GLU A 535 32.72 4.87 30.95
N LYS A 536 32.88 4.08 29.88
CA LYS A 536 32.76 4.57 28.49
C LYS A 536 31.34 4.95 28.11
N GLN A 537 30.37 4.23 28.63
CA GLN A 537 28.94 4.59 28.43
C GLN A 537 28.64 5.97 29.06
N ASN A 538 29.14 6.22 30.27
CA ASN A 538 28.96 7.50 30.98
C ASN A 538 29.67 8.65 30.23
N GLU A 539 30.90 8.43 29.78
CA GLU A 539 31.64 9.44 29.00
C GLU A 539 30.84 9.84 27.73
N ILE A 540 30.29 8.88 27.00
CA ILE A 540 29.48 9.15 25.80
C ILE A 540 28.17 9.84 26.17
N ALA A 541 27.51 9.41 27.24
CA ALA A 541 26.27 10.00 27.72
C ALA A 541 26.45 11.47 28.14
N ASP A 542 27.50 11.76 28.89
CA ASP A 542 27.84 13.13 29.36
C ASP A 542 28.15 14.07 28.18
N LEU A 543 28.95 13.58 27.20
CA LEU A 543 29.26 14.35 26.00
C LEU A 543 27.99 14.62 25.16
N TYR A 544 27.14 13.62 25.05
CA TYR A 544 25.87 13.74 24.30
C TYR A 544 24.92 14.74 24.97
N GLN A 545 24.73 14.66 26.31
CA GLN A 545 23.90 15.59 27.06
C GLN A 545 24.44 17.03 26.98
N ALA A 546 25.75 17.23 27.13
CA ALA A 546 26.38 18.56 26.98
C ALA A 546 26.07 19.17 25.59
N LYS A 547 26.07 18.37 24.52
CA LYS A 547 25.74 18.84 23.18
C LYS A 547 24.24 19.13 23.03
N GLN A 548 23.37 18.37 23.67
CA GLN A 548 21.92 18.66 23.70
C GLN A 548 21.63 19.98 24.44
N ASP A 549 22.27 20.24 25.55
CA ASP A 549 22.14 21.50 26.29
C ASP A 549 22.60 22.69 25.46
N GLU A 550 23.71 22.55 24.72
CA GLU A 550 24.19 23.58 23.79
C GLU A 550 23.14 23.87 22.71
N ILE A 551 22.53 22.82 22.11
CA ILE A 551 21.43 22.94 21.13
C ILE A 551 20.24 23.66 21.74
N LYS A 552 19.81 23.30 22.96
CA LYS A 552 18.71 23.94 23.69
C LYS A 552 18.93 25.46 23.85
N VAL A 553 20.15 25.85 24.26
CA VAL A 553 20.52 27.26 24.41
C VAL A 553 20.48 28.00 23.07
N LEU A 554 20.97 27.40 21.99
CA LEU A 554 20.94 27.99 20.65
C LEU A 554 19.50 28.15 20.12
N GLN A 555 18.62 27.15 20.36
CA GLN A 555 17.22 27.23 19.99
C GLN A 555 16.49 28.36 20.72
N LEU A 556 16.69 28.53 22.03
CA LEU A 556 16.14 29.63 22.80
C LEU A 556 16.62 31.00 22.30
N LYS A 557 17.90 31.12 21.90
CA LYS A 557 18.45 32.36 21.30
C LYS A 557 17.79 32.64 19.96
N LEU A 558 17.59 31.60 19.12
CA LEU A 558 16.93 31.71 17.81
C LEU A 558 15.48 32.16 17.95
N GLU A 559 14.75 31.57 18.89
CA GLU A 559 13.35 31.92 19.17
C GLU A 559 13.23 33.37 19.65
N LYS A 560 14.11 33.81 20.57
CA LYS A 560 14.17 35.21 21.02
C LYS A 560 14.45 36.16 19.85
N ALA A 561 15.35 35.80 18.94
CA ALA A 561 15.64 36.59 17.75
C ALA A 561 14.43 36.68 16.80
N HIS A 562 13.73 35.56 16.57
CA HIS A 562 12.49 35.55 15.77
C HIS A 562 11.38 36.40 16.41
N ASN A 563 11.20 36.33 17.73
CA ASN A 563 10.23 37.16 18.43
C ASN A 563 10.59 38.64 18.37
N ALA A 564 11.86 39.01 18.48
CA ALA A 564 12.32 40.38 18.26
C ALA A 564 12.04 40.87 16.84
N LEU A 565 12.28 40.04 15.81
CA LEU A 565 11.93 40.37 14.41
C LEU A 565 10.43 40.65 14.24
N ARG A 566 9.54 39.86 14.88
CA ARG A 566 8.10 40.05 14.85
C ARG A 566 7.67 41.33 15.56
N GLY A 567 8.44 41.77 16.56
CA GLY A 567 8.17 43.01 17.32
C GLY A 567 8.55 44.32 16.61
N ILE A 568 9.43 44.28 15.59
CA ILE A 568 9.96 45.48 14.92
C ILE A 568 8.87 46.45 14.41
N PHE A 569 7.77 45.91 13.85
CA PHE A 569 6.64 46.74 13.40
C PHE A 569 5.73 47.27 14.52
N GLY A 570 5.82 46.73 15.73
CA GLY A 570 5.10 47.19 16.92
C GLY A 570 5.76 48.38 17.60
N GLU A 571 7.07 48.59 17.43
CA GLU A 571 7.85 49.67 18.03
C GLU A 571 7.92 50.94 17.14
N VAL A 572 7.44 50.84 15.89
CA VAL A 572 7.36 51.97 14.95
C VAL A 572 5.95 52.60 15.02
N LYS A 573 5.58 53.16 16.19
CA LYS A 573 4.42 54.02 16.35
C LYS A 573 4.84 55.37 16.93
#